data_397dc13cc178054d5c4134a030d6d702
#
_entry.id   397dc13cc178054d5c4134a030d6d702
#
_cell.length_a   1.000
_cell.length_b   1.000
_cell.length_c   1.000
_cell.angle_alpha   90.00
_cell.angle_beta   90.00
_cell.angle_gamma   90.00
#
_symmetry.space_group_name_H-M   'P 1'
#
loop_
_entity.id
_entity.type
_entity.pdbx_description
1 polymer ?
#
loop_
_entity_poly.entity_id
_entity_poly.type
_entity_poly.pdbx_seq_one_letter_code
_entity_poly.pdbx_strand_id
1 'polypeptide(L)'
;MLKITRVVDEEGVFNLSGRMDADNVGELETLLSQVARDHSIVLDLKDLRLVDQEVVNFLRRWETGGIQLRNCPAYIREWIDGERQ
;
A
#
# COMPACT_ATOMS: atom_id res chain seq x y z
N MET A 1 -8.86 -5.38 10.46
CA MET A 1 -7.47 -5.63 10.85
C MET A 1 -6.61 -5.87 9.61
N LEU A 2 -5.48 -5.20 9.52
CA LEU A 2 -4.59 -5.33 8.39
C LEU A 2 -3.59 -6.46 8.62
N LYS A 3 -3.41 -7.29 7.61
CA LYS A 3 -2.38 -8.31 7.60
C LYS A 3 -1.35 -7.96 6.54
N ILE A 4 -0.10 -7.87 6.95
CA ILE A 4 1.02 -7.58 6.05
C ILE A 4 1.85 -8.84 5.91
N THR A 5 2.01 -9.33 4.69
CA THR A 5 2.79 -10.54 4.41
C THR A 5 3.91 -10.21 3.45
N ARG A 6 5.14 -10.52 3.84
CA ARG A 6 6.29 -10.35 2.95
C ARG A 6 6.36 -11.54 2.01
N VAL A 7 6.53 -11.27 0.72
CA VAL A 7 6.70 -12.33 -0.27
C VAL A 7 8.15 -12.83 -0.24
N VAL A 8 8.34 -14.11 0.09
CA VAL A 8 9.65 -14.67 0.37
C VAL A 8 10.58 -14.66 -0.84
N ASP A 9 10.03 -14.93 -2.01
CA ASP A 9 10.82 -15.06 -3.24
C ASP A 9 11.05 -13.75 -3.98
N GLU A 10 10.44 -12.65 -3.53
CA GLU A 10 10.57 -11.36 -4.19
C GLU A 10 10.86 -10.27 -3.15
N GLU A 11 12.08 -9.77 -3.14
CA GLU A 11 12.44 -8.69 -2.24
C GLU A 11 11.65 -7.43 -2.54
N GLY A 12 11.20 -6.77 -1.49
CA GLY A 12 10.47 -5.52 -1.62
C GLY A 12 9.01 -5.68 -1.97
N VAL A 13 8.49 -6.90 -2.06
CA VAL A 13 7.07 -7.13 -2.34
C VAL A 13 6.34 -7.49 -1.06
N PHE A 14 5.27 -6.75 -0.77
CA PHE A 14 4.44 -6.97 0.41
C PHE A 14 2.99 -7.15 0.00
N ASN A 15 2.34 -8.14 0.58
CA ASN A 15 0.93 -8.40 0.35
C ASN A 15 0.14 -7.82 1.51
N LEU A 16 -0.80 -6.93 1.22
CA LEU A 16 -1.67 -6.32 2.22
C LEU A 16 -3.06 -6.92 2.10
N SER A 17 -3.59 -7.43 3.20
CA SER A 17 -4.92 -8.03 3.17
C SER A 17 -5.77 -7.54 4.34
N GLY A 18 -7.09 -7.55 4.14
CA GLY A 18 -8.05 -7.19 5.15
C GLY A 18 -8.45 -5.73 5.09
N ARG A 19 -8.47 -5.07 6.24
CA ARG A 19 -8.87 -3.68 6.37
C ARG A 19 -7.70 -2.82 6.81
N MET A 20 -7.47 -1.75 6.08
CA MET A 20 -6.41 -0.80 6.40
C MET A 20 -7.04 0.55 6.76
N ASP A 21 -6.67 1.09 7.90
CA ASP A 21 -7.14 2.39 8.34
C ASP A 21 -5.96 3.29 8.73
N ALA A 22 -6.27 4.50 9.20
CA ALA A 22 -5.24 5.48 9.53
C ALA A 22 -4.23 4.98 10.56
N ASP A 23 -4.66 4.11 11.47
CA ASP A 23 -3.75 3.57 12.50
C ASP A 23 -2.70 2.65 11.89
N ASN A 24 -3.01 2.00 10.78
CA ASN A 24 -2.08 1.10 10.12
C ASN A 24 -1.04 1.85 9.28
N VAL A 25 -1.35 3.08 8.88
CA VAL A 25 -0.47 3.86 7.99
C VAL A 25 0.90 4.07 8.61
N GLY A 26 0.95 4.51 9.87
CA GLY A 26 2.21 4.74 10.55
C GLY A 26 3.07 3.50 10.69
N GLU A 27 2.42 2.37 11.03
CA GLU A 27 3.10 1.09 11.17
C GLU A 27 3.71 0.65 9.84
N LEU A 28 2.94 0.73 8.77
CA LEU A 28 3.40 0.34 7.45
C LEU A 28 4.51 1.27 6.95
N GLU A 29 4.37 2.56 7.20
CA GLU A 29 5.41 3.53 6.83
C GLU A 29 6.74 3.21 7.50
N THR A 30 6.71 2.87 8.78
CA THR A 30 7.91 2.49 9.52
C THR A 30 8.55 1.24 8.92
N LEU A 31 7.73 0.25 8.62
CA LEU A 31 8.21 -1.00 8.02
C LEU A 31 8.85 -0.74 6.66
N LEU A 32 8.20 0.05 5.81
CA LEU A 32 8.71 0.32 4.47
C LEU A 32 9.97 1.17 4.49
N SER A 33 10.11 2.09 5.44
CA SER A 33 11.33 2.89 5.51
C SER A 33 12.55 2.07 5.88
N GLN A 34 12.37 0.92 6.53
CA GLN A 34 13.49 0.04 6.84
C GLN A 34 13.96 -0.76 5.63
N VAL A 35 13.10 -0.94 4.63
CA VAL A 35 13.37 -1.79 3.47
C VAL A 35 13.72 -0.98 2.23
N ALA A 36 13.26 0.26 2.15
CA ALA A 36 13.18 1.02 0.91
C ALA A 36 14.49 1.54 0.34
N ARG A 37 15.59 1.45 1.06
CA ARG A 37 16.81 2.14 0.63
C ARG A 37 17.43 1.59 -0.64
N ASP A 38 17.38 0.28 -0.80
CA ASP A 38 18.09 -0.37 -1.89
C ASP A 38 17.19 -1.14 -2.85
N HIS A 39 15.88 -1.14 -2.59
CA HIS A 39 14.96 -1.97 -3.37
C HIS A 39 13.72 -1.19 -3.74
N SER A 40 13.21 -1.46 -4.93
CA SER A 40 11.89 -0.96 -5.31
C SER A 40 10.84 -1.69 -4.48
N ILE A 41 9.90 -0.95 -3.94
CA ILE A 41 8.84 -1.55 -3.14
C ILE A 41 7.59 -1.73 -3.98
N VAL A 42 6.99 -2.91 -3.87
CA VAL A 42 5.73 -3.24 -4.51
C VAL A 42 4.73 -3.64 -3.42
N LEU A 43 3.57 -3.02 -3.43
CA LEU A 43 2.48 -3.38 -2.54
C LEU A 43 1.41 -4.09 -3.34
N ASP A 44 1.16 -5.35 -3.01
CA ASP A 44 0.11 -6.13 -3.65
C ASP A 44 -1.17 -5.93 -2.86
N LEU A 45 -2.16 -5.33 -3.49
CA LEU A 45 -3.42 -4.94 -2.85
C LEU A 45 -4.58 -5.85 -3.22
N LYS A 46 -4.29 -6.98 -3.83
CA LYS A 46 -5.31 -7.88 -4.32
C LYS A 46 -6.31 -8.32 -3.24
N ASP A 47 -5.84 -8.53 -2.02
CA ASP A 47 -6.67 -8.98 -0.90
C ASP A 47 -7.07 -7.85 0.05
N LEU A 48 -6.75 -6.61 -0.29
CA LEU A 48 -7.15 -5.47 0.51
C LEU A 48 -8.63 -5.18 0.27
N ARG A 49 -9.42 -5.18 1.34
CA ARG A 49 -10.88 -5.10 1.21
C ARG A 49 -11.46 -3.74 1.54
N LEU A 50 -10.96 -3.10 2.58
CA LEU A 50 -11.49 -1.83 3.03
C LEU A 50 -10.35 -0.86 3.31
N VAL A 51 -10.53 0.37 2.87
CA VAL A 51 -9.60 1.46 3.14
C VAL A 51 -10.41 2.70 3.51
N ASP A 52 -9.80 3.64 4.24
CA ASP A 52 -10.43 4.92 4.50
C ASP A 52 -9.72 6.03 3.72
N GLN A 53 -10.20 7.26 3.87
CA GLN A 53 -9.66 8.41 3.13
C GLN A 53 -8.18 8.63 3.41
N GLU A 54 -7.76 8.46 4.66
CA GLU A 54 -6.35 8.62 5.03
C GLU A 54 -5.45 7.62 4.32
N VAL A 55 -5.92 6.39 4.20
CA VAL A 55 -5.18 5.33 3.51
C VAL A 55 -5.07 5.65 2.03
N VAL A 56 -6.15 6.13 1.41
CA VAL A 56 -6.14 6.49 -0.01
C VAL A 56 -5.13 7.61 -0.27
N ASN A 57 -5.12 8.63 0.58
CA ASN A 57 -4.16 9.72 0.47
C ASN A 57 -2.73 9.23 0.57
N PHE A 58 -2.50 8.29 1.48
CA PHE A 58 -1.19 7.72 1.74
C PHE A 58 -0.71 6.86 0.56
N LEU A 59 -1.59 6.01 0.03
CA LEU A 59 -1.25 5.17 -1.13
C LEU A 59 -0.89 6.04 -2.34
N ARG A 60 -1.63 7.13 -2.53
CA ARG A 60 -1.34 8.05 -3.63
C ARG A 60 0.03 8.70 -3.48
N ARG A 61 0.39 9.14 -2.27
CA ARG A 61 1.70 9.73 -2.02
C ARG A 61 2.82 8.71 -2.25
N TRP A 62 2.60 7.48 -1.81
CA TRP A 62 3.59 6.43 -2.01
C TRP A 62 3.77 6.11 -3.48
N GLU A 63 2.69 6.02 -4.23
CA GLU A 63 2.78 5.76 -5.66
C GLU A 63 3.54 6.88 -6.37
N THR A 64 3.27 8.12 -6.00
CA THR A 64 3.99 9.27 -6.55
C THR A 64 5.48 9.22 -6.19
N GLY A 65 5.81 8.69 -5.02
CA GLY A 65 7.19 8.56 -4.56
C GLY A 65 7.93 7.37 -5.12
N GLY A 66 7.32 6.56 -5.98
CA GLY A 66 7.99 5.45 -6.64
C GLY A 66 7.58 4.06 -6.19
N ILE A 67 6.69 3.94 -5.21
CA ILE A 67 6.20 2.63 -4.79
C ILE A 67 5.16 2.15 -5.81
N GLN A 68 5.30 0.91 -6.25
CA GLN A 68 4.38 0.33 -7.21
C GLN A 68 3.22 -0.34 -6.48
N LEU A 69 2.00 -0.05 -6.94
CA LEU A 69 0.80 -0.70 -6.42
C LEU A 69 0.39 -1.78 -7.42
N ARG A 70 0.34 -3.04 -6.95
CA ARG A 70 0.03 -4.19 -7.79
C ARG A 70 -1.36 -4.72 -7.45
N ASN A 71 -2.12 -5.10 -8.46
CA ASN A 71 -3.45 -5.71 -8.29
C ASN A 71 -4.39 -4.84 -7.46
N CYS A 72 -4.31 -3.53 -7.64
CA CYS A 72 -5.15 -2.60 -6.91
C CYS A 72 -6.62 -2.82 -7.30
N PRO A 73 -7.50 -3.07 -6.32
CA PRO A 73 -8.93 -3.21 -6.62
C PRO A 73 -9.46 -1.97 -7.34
N ALA A 74 -10.38 -2.20 -8.27
CA ALA A 74 -10.88 -1.11 -9.12
C ALA A 74 -11.43 0.06 -8.32
N TYR A 75 -12.19 -0.18 -7.24
CA TYR A 75 -12.76 0.91 -6.47
C TYR A 75 -11.69 1.74 -5.75
N ILE A 76 -10.60 1.10 -5.32
CA ILE A 76 -9.49 1.81 -4.68
C ILE A 76 -8.74 2.63 -5.73
N ARG A 77 -8.51 2.05 -6.90
CA ARG A 77 -7.84 2.74 -8.00
C ARG A 77 -8.62 3.98 -8.42
N GLU A 78 -9.91 3.85 -8.55
CA GLU A 78 -10.78 4.98 -8.88
C GLU A 78 -10.74 6.06 -7.81
N TRP A 79 -10.75 5.66 -6.57
CA TRP A 79 -10.69 6.58 -5.44
C TRP A 79 -9.36 7.34 -5.44
N ILE A 80 -8.24 6.63 -5.62
CA ILE A 80 -6.92 7.26 -5.68
C ILE A 80 -6.87 8.27 -6.83
N ASP A 81 -7.33 7.88 -8.01
CA ASP A 81 -7.29 8.74 -9.19
C ASP A 81 -8.24 9.93 -9.05
N GLY A 82 -9.39 9.72 -8.43
CA GLY A 82 -10.37 10.78 -8.19
C GLY A 82 -9.86 11.89 -7.29
N GLU A 83 -9.00 11.54 -6.32
CA GLU A 83 -8.43 12.53 -5.41
C GLU A 83 -7.42 13.47 -6.06
N ARG A 84 -7.03 13.20 -7.29
CA ARG A 84 -6.09 14.05 -8.01
C ARG A 84 -6.70 15.31 -8.57
N GLN A 85 -8.00 15.39 -8.54
CA GLN A 85 -8.72 16.54 -9.12
C GLN A 85 -8.79 17.72 -8.17
#